data_a5e10598bd39a17e83a4afc8b0650bb8
#
_entry.id   a5e10598bd39a17e83a4afc8b0650bb8
#
_cell.length_a   1.000
_cell.length_b   1.000
_cell.length_c   1.000
_cell.angle_alpha   90.00
_cell.angle_beta   90.00
_cell.angle_gamma   90.00
#
_symmetry.space_group_name_H-M   'P 1'
#
loop_
_entity.id
_entity.type
_entity.pdbx_description
1 polymer ?
#
loop_
_entity_poly.entity_id
_entity_poly.type
_entity_poly.pdbx_seq_one_letter_code
_entity_poly.pdbx_strand_id
1 'polypeptide(L)'
;MNGLEEVKEVVIIGDGAKWVWNIAEELFPDAVFILDYYHFSEHVHECAEVIYPEDEVNRRRWIDSIIEGFMNGRIEETLSVIDPDAYEDEKASKKVAELKNYLESNKDKVRYKEYRDRGYFI
;
A
#
# COMPACT_ATOMS: atom_id res chain seq x y z
N MET A 1 -34.11 -19.80 6.18
CA MET A 1 -32.74 -19.28 6.31
C MET A 1 -32.78 -17.77 6.43
N ASN A 2 -32.02 -17.22 7.29
CA ASN A 2 -31.89 -15.77 7.34
C ASN A 2 -30.62 -15.31 6.63
N GLY A 3 -30.58 -14.05 6.21
CA GLY A 3 -29.46 -13.51 5.44
C GLY A 3 -28.13 -13.45 6.17
N LEU A 4 -28.13 -13.56 7.50
CA LEU A 4 -26.91 -13.52 8.30
C LEU A 4 -26.06 -14.78 8.09
N GLU A 5 -26.68 -15.88 7.77
CA GLU A 5 -25.98 -17.14 7.52
C GLU A 5 -25.17 -17.10 6.22
N GLU A 6 -25.49 -16.15 5.35
CA GLU A 6 -24.83 -15.98 4.07
C GLU A 6 -23.66 -14.98 4.12
N VAL A 7 -23.53 -14.23 5.20
CA VAL A 7 -22.44 -13.29 5.36
C VAL A 7 -21.16 -14.06 5.66
N LYS A 8 -20.28 -14.14 4.67
CA LYS A 8 -19.03 -14.90 4.76
C LYS A 8 -17.88 -14.09 5.27
N GLU A 9 -17.77 -12.83 4.82
CA GLU A 9 -16.64 -11.98 5.11
C GLU A 9 -17.07 -10.52 5.25
N VAL A 10 -16.35 -9.82 6.11
CA VAL A 10 -16.41 -8.36 6.22
C VAL A 10 -15.10 -7.83 5.66
N VAL A 11 -15.19 -6.88 4.74
CA VAL A 11 -14.03 -6.23 4.14
C VAL A 11 -14.02 -4.77 4.58
N ILE A 12 -12.91 -4.33 5.14
CA ILE A 12 -12.74 -2.96 5.63
C ILE A 12 -11.62 -2.30 4.83
N ILE A 13 -11.95 -1.22 4.14
CA ILE A 13 -10.99 -0.45 3.35
C ILE A 13 -10.70 0.84 4.11
N GLY A 14 -9.43 1.12 4.37
CA GLY A 14 -9.03 2.31 5.12
C GLY A 14 -7.77 2.95 4.55
N ASP A 15 -7.44 4.12 5.09
CA ASP A 15 -6.33 4.94 4.61
C ASP A 15 -4.96 4.60 5.21
N GLY A 16 -4.90 3.60 6.07
CA GLY A 16 -3.66 3.19 6.72
C GLY A 16 -3.40 3.87 8.06
N ALA A 17 -4.31 4.71 8.53
CA ALA A 17 -4.17 5.33 9.85
C ALA A 17 -4.25 4.24 10.94
N LYS A 18 -3.21 4.18 11.75
CA LYS A 18 -3.08 3.10 12.74
C LYS A 18 -4.23 3.03 13.72
N TRP A 19 -4.74 4.17 14.17
CA TRP A 19 -5.87 4.21 15.12
C TRP A 19 -7.16 3.66 14.49
N VAL A 20 -7.34 3.88 13.18
CA VAL A 20 -8.50 3.34 12.45
C VAL A 20 -8.41 1.82 12.41
N TRP A 21 -7.22 1.28 12.08
CA TRP A 21 -7.02 -0.17 12.07
C TRP A 21 -7.24 -0.80 13.43
N ASN A 22 -6.76 -0.15 14.50
CA ASN A 22 -6.92 -0.67 15.86
C ASN A 22 -8.39 -0.77 16.25
N ILE A 23 -9.18 0.23 15.93
CA ILE A 23 -10.63 0.22 16.20
C ILE A 23 -11.32 -0.85 15.36
N ALA A 24 -10.99 -0.91 14.07
CA ALA A 24 -11.58 -1.88 13.15
C ALA A 24 -11.26 -3.31 13.57
N GLU A 25 -10.04 -3.60 13.98
CA GLU A 25 -9.62 -4.92 14.44
C GLU A 25 -10.34 -5.31 15.74
N GLU A 26 -10.58 -4.35 16.62
CA GLU A 26 -11.32 -4.59 17.86
C GLU A 26 -12.78 -4.93 17.58
N LEU A 27 -13.42 -4.21 16.66
CA LEU A 27 -14.82 -4.39 16.33
C LEU A 27 -15.08 -5.57 15.38
N PHE A 28 -14.15 -5.83 14.46
CA PHE A 28 -14.30 -6.84 13.42
C PHE A 28 -12.99 -7.66 13.27
N PRO A 29 -12.66 -8.47 14.28
CA PRO A 29 -11.35 -9.16 14.31
C PRO A 29 -11.13 -10.13 13.14
N ASP A 30 -12.20 -10.63 12.54
CA ASP A 30 -12.11 -11.57 11.41
C ASP A 30 -12.27 -10.91 10.05
N ALA A 31 -12.33 -9.59 9.99
CA ALA A 31 -12.49 -8.87 8.73
C ALA A 31 -11.21 -8.91 7.89
N VAL A 32 -11.37 -8.78 6.58
CA VAL A 32 -10.25 -8.55 5.67
C VAL A 32 -10.01 -7.05 5.63
N PHE A 33 -8.77 -6.63 5.92
CA PHE A 33 -8.38 -5.23 5.96
C PHE A 33 -7.59 -4.90 4.70
N ILE A 34 -8.05 -3.89 3.97
CA ILE A 34 -7.43 -3.48 2.71
C ILE A 34 -7.06 -2.00 2.80
N LEU A 35 -5.81 -1.68 2.48
CA LEU A 35 -5.38 -0.30 2.35
C LEU A 35 -5.99 0.28 1.08
N ASP A 36 -6.67 1.42 1.20
CA ASP A 36 -7.27 2.08 0.04
C ASP A 36 -6.22 2.36 -1.03
N TYR A 37 -6.48 1.91 -2.25
CA TYR A 37 -5.55 2.05 -3.37
C TYR A 37 -5.19 3.50 -3.65
N TYR A 38 -6.16 4.41 -3.53
CA TYR A 38 -5.91 5.82 -3.76
C TYR A 38 -4.85 6.37 -2.80
N HIS A 39 -4.96 6.04 -1.51
CA HIS A 39 -3.99 6.47 -0.51
C HIS A 39 -2.62 5.81 -0.72
N PHE A 40 -2.61 4.53 -1.09
CA PHE A 40 -1.37 3.84 -1.45
C PHE A 40 -0.68 4.57 -2.62
N SER A 41 -1.41 4.81 -3.70
CA SER A 41 -0.91 5.50 -4.89
C SER A 41 -0.41 6.91 -4.56
N GLU A 42 -1.16 7.65 -3.76
CA GLU A 42 -0.80 9.00 -3.33
C GLU A 42 0.55 9.03 -2.60
N HIS A 43 0.78 8.10 -1.67
CA HIS A 43 2.06 8.00 -0.97
C HIS A 43 3.22 7.72 -1.93
N VAL A 44 3.00 6.86 -2.92
CA VAL A 44 4.02 6.56 -3.93
C VAL A 44 4.33 7.79 -4.77
N HIS A 45 3.31 8.52 -5.23
CA HIS A 45 3.47 9.73 -6.02
C HIS A 45 4.20 10.82 -5.23
N GLU A 46 3.83 11.05 -3.98
CA GLU A 46 4.48 12.04 -3.12
C GLU A 46 5.97 11.75 -2.95
N CYS A 47 6.32 10.48 -2.75
CA CYS A 47 7.70 10.07 -2.64
C CYS A 47 8.47 10.32 -3.95
N ALA A 48 7.87 9.97 -5.08
CA ALA A 48 8.47 10.16 -6.39
C ALA A 48 8.74 11.63 -6.70
N GLU A 49 7.86 12.52 -6.28
CA GLU A 49 8.03 13.97 -6.47
C GLU A 49 9.25 14.49 -5.71
N VAL A 50 9.55 13.92 -4.56
CA VAL A 50 10.74 14.30 -3.78
C VAL A 50 12.02 13.75 -4.42
N ILE A 51 11.98 12.50 -4.92
CA ILE A 51 13.13 11.86 -5.56
C ILE A 51 13.46 12.50 -6.92
N TYR A 52 12.44 12.76 -7.71
CA TYR A 52 12.56 13.28 -9.08
C TYR A 52 11.72 14.54 -9.28
N PRO A 53 12.08 15.67 -8.64
CA PRO A 53 11.21 16.86 -8.67
C PRO A 53 11.06 17.47 -10.06
N GLU A 54 12.08 17.35 -10.91
CA GLU A 54 12.06 17.93 -12.25
C GLU A 54 12.28 16.91 -13.37
N ASP A 55 12.46 15.65 -13.00
CA ASP A 55 12.68 14.56 -13.97
C ASP A 55 11.39 13.73 -14.10
N GLU A 56 10.50 14.20 -14.95
CA GLU A 56 9.19 13.58 -15.13
C GLU A 56 9.26 12.16 -15.68
N VAL A 57 10.22 11.87 -16.54
CA VAL A 57 10.38 10.53 -17.15
C VAL A 57 10.78 9.51 -16.09
N ASN A 58 11.81 9.80 -15.31
CA ASN A 58 12.26 8.87 -14.27
C ASN A 58 11.26 8.78 -13.12
N ARG A 59 10.58 9.89 -12.81
CA ARG A 59 9.53 9.89 -11.81
C ARG A 59 8.42 8.92 -12.20
N ARG A 60 7.95 8.96 -13.43
CA ARG A 60 6.91 8.08 -13.94
C ARG A 60 7.36 6.62 -13.92
N ARG A 61 8.58 6.35 -14.36
CA ARG A 61 9.13 4.98 -14.34
C ARG A 61 9.17 4.42 -12.93
N TRP A 62 9.59 5.22 -11.97
CA TRP A 62 9.69 4.79 -10.59
C TRP A 62 8.29 4.49 -10.02
N ILE A 63 7.34 5.39 -10.24
CA ILE A 63 5.94 5.21 -9.80
C ILE A 63 5.39 3.90 -10.39
N ASP A 64 5.50 3.73 -11.69
CA ASP A 64 4.95 2.56 -12.37
C ASP A 64 5.59 1.27 -11.86
N SER A 65 6.90 1.25 -11.63
CA SER A 65 7.58 0.07 -11.12
C SER A 65 7.08 -0.34 -9.73
N ILE A 66 6.85 0.62 -8.85
CA ILE A 66 6.36 0.34 -7.50
C ILE A 66 4.91 -0.15 -7.56
N ILE A 67 4.05 0.58 -8.25
CA ILE A 67 2.62 0.23 -8.33
C ILE A 67 2.43 -1.12 -9.01
N GLU A 68 3.08 -1.36 -10.15
CA GLU A 68 2.99 -2.65 -10.83
C GLU A 68 3.50 -3.80 -9.98
N GLY A 69 4.59 -3.58 -9.23
CA GLY A 69 5.11 -4.60 -8.33
C GLY A 69 4.06 -5.05 -7.30
N PHE A 70 3.42 -4.10 -6.65
CA PHE A 70 2.36 -4.41 -5.68
C PHE A 70 1.12 -5.00 -6.34
N MET A 71 0.69 -4.45 -7.48
CA MET A 71 -0.49 -4.92 -8.19
C MET A 71 -0.32 -6.34 -8.74
N ASN A 72 0.90 -6.77 -9.01
CA ASN A 72 1.22 -8.11 -9.49
C ASN A 72 1.61 -9.09 -8.38
N GLY A 73 1.46 -8.67 -7.13
CA GLY A 73 1.73 -9.53 -5.98
C GLY A 73 3.19 -9.69 -5.61
N ARG A 74 4.10 -8.93 -6.23
CA ARG A 74 5.53 -8.95 -5.91
C ARG A 74 5.85 -7.99 -4.76
N ILE A 75 5.23 -8.21 -3.62
CA ILE A 75 5.30 -7.29 -2.48
C ILE A 75 6.71 -7.25 -1.88
N GLU A 76 7.24 -8.40 -1.50
CA GLU A 76 8.57 -8.46 -0.86
C GLU A 76 9.68 -8.00 -1.81
N GLU A 77 9.62 -8.39 -3.07
CA GLU A 77 10.58 -7.97 -4.08
C GLU A 77 10.53 -6.46 -4.28
N THR A 78 9.34 -5.90 -4.36
CA THR A 78 9.16 -4.46 -4.55
C THR A 78 9.64 -3.68 -3.33
N LEU A 79 9.33 -4.15 -2.12
CA LEU A 79 9.83 -3.54 -0.89
C LEU A 79 11.36 -3.54 -0.84
N SER A 80 11.99 -4.60 -1.33
CA SER A 80 13.45 -4.71 -1.31
C SER A 80 14.15 -3.69 -2.20
N VAL A 81 13.49 -3.21 -3.27
CA VAL A 81 14.08 -2.19 -4.15
C VAL A 81 13.80 -0.76 -3.69
N ILE A 82 12.94 -0.58 -2.69
CA ILE A 82 12.71 0.71 -2.06
C ILE A 82 13.79 0.88 -0.99
N ASP A 83 14.90 1.52 -1.36
CA ASP A 83 16.09 1.61 -0.52
C ASP A 83 16.44 3.06 -0.21
N PRO A 84 16.27 3.51 1.05
CA PRO A 84 16.64 4.86 1.45
C PRO A 84 18.12 5.17 1.24
N ASP A 85 18.97 4.17 1.37
CA ASP A 85 20.42 4.33 1.25
C ASP A 85 20.89 4.51 -0.19
N ALA A 86 20.02 4.31 -1.16
CA ALA A 86 20.33 4.54 -2.58
C ALA A 86 20.37 6.03 -2.95
N TYR A 87 19.96 6.92 -2.05
CA TYR A 87 19.84 8.35 -2.32
C TYR A 87 20.78 9.15 -1.44
N GLU A 88 21.62 9.96 -2.06
CA GLU A 88 22.55 10.85 -1.35
C GLU A 88 21.83 12.06 -0.75
N ASP A 89 20.78 12.54 -1.42
CA ASP A 89 19.97 13.65 -0.92
C ASP A 89 19.19 13.23 0.33
N GLU A 90 19.37 13.97 1.41
CA GLU A 90 18.72 13.65 2.69
C GLU A 90 17.20 13.69 2.63
N LYS A 91 16.63 14.62 1.87
CA LYS A 91 15.17 14.70 1.72
C LYS A 91 14.64 13.47 1.01
N ALA A 92 15.30 13.06 -0.07
CA ALA A 92 14.92 11.87 -0.82
C ALA A 92 15.04 10.61 0.05
N SER A 93 16.19 10.46 0.72
CA SER A 93 16.43 9.31 1.61
C SER A 93 15.37 9.21 2.71
N LYS A 94 15.07 10.33 3.36
CA LYS A 94 14.05 10.38 4.41
C LYS A 94 12.67 10.03 3.89
N LYS A 95 12.30 10.58 2.73
CA LYS A 95 10.99 10.32 2.14
C LYS A 95 10.84 8.86 1.72
N VAL A 96 11.88 8.28 1.16
CA VAL A 96 11.91 6.86 0.81
C VAL A 96 11.79 5.98 2.05
N ALA A 97 12.49 6.35 3.14
CA ALA A 97 12.37 5.63 4.40
C ALA A 97 10.95 5.68 4.97
N GLU A 98 10.31 6.84 4.90
CA GLU A 98 8.92 7.00 5.34
C GLU A 98 7.97 6.12 4.52
N LEU A 99 8.13 6.12 3.19
CA LEU A 99 7.33 5.28 2.31
C LEU A 99 7.53 3.80 2.63
N LYS A 100 8.78 3.38 2.78
CA LYS A 100 9.10 1.98 3.09
C LYS A 100 8.45 1.54 4.39
N ASN A 101 8.55 2.35 5.43
CA ASN A 101 7.93 2.05 6.72
C ASN A 101 6.41 1.96 6.61
N TYR A 102 5.81 2.88 5.87
CA TYR A 102 4.36 2.88 5.63
C TYR A 102 3.92 1.59 4.92
N LEU A 103 4.62 1.21 3.87
CA LEU A 103 4.30 0.00 3.10
C LEU A 103 4.55 -1.27 3.89
N GLU A 104 5.64 -1.34 4.65
CA GLU A 104 5.92 -2.49 5.50
C GLU A 104 4.88 -2.64 6.63
N SER A 105 4.48 -1.53 7.23
CA SER A 105 3.46 -1.54 8.28
C SER A 105 2.09 -2.01 7.76
N ASN A 106 1.83 -1.83 6.48
CA ASN A 106 0.56 -2.17 5.85
C ASN A 106 0.69 -3.31 4.84
N LYS A 107 1.80 -4.06 4.84
CA LYS A 107 2.05 -5.04 3.77
C LYS A 107 1.01 -6.13 3.64
N ASP A 108 0.34 -6.49 4.73
CA ASP A 108 -0.73 -7.48 4.70
C ASP A 108 -2.04 -6.89 4.21
N LYS A 109 -2.09 -5.57 4.00
CA LYS A 109 -3.28 -4.83 3.54
C LYS A 109 -3.15 -4.31 2.11
N VAL A 110 -2.03 -4.65 1.43
CA VAL A 110 -1.76 -4.20 0.05
C VAL A 110 -1.65 -5.38 -0.93
N ARG A 111 -2.24 -6.49 -0.61
CA ARG A 111 -2.23 -7.70 -1.44
C ARG A 111 -3.31 -7.63 -2.51
N TYR A 112 -3.24 -6.60 -3.35
CA TYR A 112 -4.28 -6.27 -4.33
C TYR A 112 -4.53 -7.39 -5.35
N LYS A 113 -3.48 -8.09 -5.78
CA LYS A 113 -3.63 -9.21 -6.69
C LYS A 113 -4.47 -10.32 -6.06
N GLU A 114 -4.14 -10.68 -4.82
CA GLU A 114 -4.88 -11.69 -4.07
C GLU A 114 -6.33 -11.28 -3.87
N TYR A 115 -6.58 -10.02 -3.50
CA TYR A 115 -7.94 -9.53 -3.30
C TYR A 115 -8.75 -9.56 -4.58
N ARG A 116 -8.17 -9.16 -5.72
CA ARG A 116 -8.83 -9.24 -7.02
C ARG A 116 -9.10 -10.67 -7.42
N ASP A 117 -8.14 -11.58 -7.21
CA ASP A 117 -8.30 -12.99 -7.52
C ASP A 117 -9.42 -13.63 -6.68
N ARG A 118 -9.64 -13.12 -5.47
CA ARG A 118 -10.72 -13.55 -4.58
C ARG A 118 -12.06 -12.86 -4.86
N GLY A 119 -12.08 -11.95 -5.83
CA GLY A 119 -13.30 -11.26 -6.23
C GLY A 119 -13.65 -10.01 -5.43
N TYR A 120 -12.74 -9.52 -4.61
CA TYR A 120 -12.97 -8.26 -3.88
C TYR A 120 -12.85 -7.07 -4.83
N PHE A 121 -13.76 -6.14 -4.65
CA PHE A 121 -13.75 -4.89 -5.41
C PHE A 121 -12.89 -3.87 -4.69
N ILE A 122 -11.80 -3.45 -5.33
CA ILE A 122 -10.85 -2.50 -4.77
C ILE A 122 -10.53 -1.33 -5.71
#